data_7fedbceaed9e46d569bc768053c4217c
#
_entry.id   7fedbceaed9e46d569bc768053c4217c
#
_cell.length_a   1.000
_cell.length_b   1.000
_cell.length_c   1.000
_cell.angle_alpha   90.00
_cell.angle_beta   90.00
_cell.angle_gamma   90.00
#
_symmetry.space_group_name_H-M   'P 1'
#
loop_
_entity.id
_entity.type
_entity.pdbx_description
1 polymer ?
#
loop_
_entity_poly.entity_id
_entity_poly.type
_entity_poly.pdbx_seq_one_letter_code
_entity_poly.pdbx_strand_id
1 'polypeptide(L)'
;MEIRLHTISYAGLGRKVTTLKRLLILSDSHRFLEPMVRAVEHVKPDYIFHLGALSADAQQLAQRVMQIPVLSVTGNCDFLDRSQEQRMVELEGVKILLCHGHRYHVKSTLLPLYLAARENGVRLALFGHTHTALLEEKDGITLLNPGSCGPSMRASCAVVELSGG
;
A
#
# COMPACT_ATOMS: atom_id res chain seq x y z
N MET A 1 6.44 16.06 -12.82
CA MET A 1 6.83 15.49 -11.51
C MET A 1 6.98 13.98 -11.72
N GLU A 2 8.16 13.47 -11.56
CA GLU A 2 8.49 12.05 -11.75
C GLU A 2 8.21 11.29 -10.46
N ILE A 3 7.47 10.18 -10.57
CA ILE A 3 7.14 9.32 -9.41
C ILE A 3 8.24 8.26 -9.31
N ARG A 4 8.89 8.16 -8.15
CA ARG A 4 9.83 7.07 -7.86
C ARG A 4 9.06 5.77 -7.60
N LEU A 5 9.43 4.71 -8.31
CA LEU A 5 8.93 3.35 -8.15
C LEU A 5 9.92 2.55 -7.30
N HIS A 6 9.40 1.90 -6.25
CA HIS A 6 10.14 0.91 -5.48
C HIS A 6 9.50 -0.45 -5.76
N THR A 7 10.23 -1.36 -6.37
CA THR A 7 9.71 -2.70 -6.71
C THR A 7 10.23 -3.73 -5.72
N ILE A 8 9.33 -4.55 -5.20
CA ILE A 8 9.63 -5.67 -4.30
C ILE A 8 8.94 -6.91 -4.86
N SER A 9 9.65 -8.04 -4.89
CA SER A 9 9.13 -9.31 -5.37
C SER A 9 9.05 -10.34 -4.25
N TYR A 10 7.92 -11.00 -4.12
CA TYR A 10 7.70 -12.12 -3.20
C TYR A 10 7.43 -13.39 -3.97
N ALA A 11 8.18 -14.46 -3.67
CA ALA A 11 7.92 -15.80 -4.18
C ALA A 11 7.04 -16.59 -3.21
N GLY A 12 5.96 -17.19 -3.69
CA GLY A 12 5.14 -18.14 -2.94
C GLY A 12 5.84 -19.50 -2.81
N LEU A 13 5.49 -20.27 -1.78
CA LEU A 13 6.00 -21.61 -1.54
C LEU A 13 5.08 -22.65 -2.22
N GLY A 14 5.40 -23.08 -3.43
CA GLY A 14 4.68 -24.18 -4.10
C GLY A 14 4.87 -24.23 -5.63
N ARG A 15 4.91 -25.43 -6.20
CA ARG A 15 5.00 -25.69 -7.64
C ARG A 15 3.62 -25.65 -8.28
N LYS A 16 3.17 -24.48 -8.77
CA LYS A 16 2.10 -24.35 -9.76
C LYS A 16 2.41 -23.16 -10.66
N VAL A 17 1.78 -23.10 -11.84
CA VAL A 17 1.91 -22.00 -12.81
C VAL A 17 1.92 -20.67 -12.07
N THR A 18 3.08 -20.03 -12.00
CA THR A 18 3.30 -18.79 -11.27
C THR A 18 2.54 -17.67 -11.98
N THR A 19 1.40 -17.28 -11.44
CA THR A 19 0.76 -16.03 -11.85
C THR A 19 1.44 -14.89 -11.10
N LEU A 20 2.15 -14.05 -11.83
CA LEU A 20 2.72 -12.83 -11.25
C LEU A 20 1.59 -11.82 -11.08
N LYS A 21 1.32 -11.40 -9.85
CA LYS A 21 0.40 -10.31 -9.52
C LYS A 21 1.16 -9.06 -9.15
N ARG A 22 0.84 -7.98 -9.83
CA ARG A 22 1.46 -6.67 -9.60
C ARG A 22 0.51 -5.77 -8.83
N LEU A 23 0.95 -5.33 -7.65
CA LEU A 23 0.22 -4.43 -6.77
C LEU A 23 0.83 -3.03 -6.85
N LEU A 24 0.05 -2.01 -7.14
CA LEU A 24 0.46 -0.61 -7.00
C LEU A 24 0.05 -0.11 -5.62
N ILE A 25 1.02 0.34 -4.84
CA ILE A 25 0.81 0.84 -3.49
C ILE A 25 0.95 2.36 -3.50
N LEU A 26 -0.13 3.04 -3.11
CA LEU A 26 -0.28 4.48 -3.06
C LEU A 26 -0.61 4.93 -1.64
N SER A 27 -0.17 6.11 -1.25
CA SER A 27 -0.53 6.74 0.02
C SER A 27 -0.41 8.27 -0.07
N ASP A 28 -1.12 8.95 0.82
CA ASP A 28 -0.94 10.38 1.08
C ASP A 28 -1.04 11.24 -0.20
N SER A 29 -2.11 11.02 -0.97
CA SER A 29 -2.41 11.67 -2.25
C SER A 29 -2.84 13.13 -2.12
N HIS A 30 -3.48 13.51 -0.98
CA HIS A 30 -3.87 14.89 -0.65
C HIS A 30 -4.60 15.61 -1.80
N ARG A 31 -5.64 14.96 -2.37
CA ARG A 31 -6.49 15.45 -3.48
C ARG A 31 -5.79 15.57 -4.84
N PHE A 32 -4.62 14.95 -5.02
CA PHE A 32 -3.91 14.92 -6.29
C PHE A 32 -4.14 13.59 -7.03
N LEU A 33 -5.17 13.57 -7.87
CA LEU A 33 -5.57 12.39 -8.63
C LEU A 33 -4.60 12.05 -9.77
N GLU A 34 -4.15 13.07 -10.51
CA GLU A 34 -3.34 12.87 -11.73
C GLU A 34 -2.03 12.10 -11.54
N PRO A 35 -1.24 12.28 -10.47
CA PRO A 35 -0.08 11.45 -10.23
C PRO A 35 -0.42 9.97 -10.04
N MET A 36 -1.56 9.67 -9.38
CA MET A 36 -2.03 8.30 -9.18
C MET A 36 -2.44 7.67 -10.51
N VAL A 37 -3.19 8.38 -11.35
CA VAL A 37 -3.61 7.89 -12.69
C VAL A 37 -2.39 7.58 -13.54
N ARG A 38 -1.40 8.48 -13.60
CA ARG A 38 -0.14 8.24 -14.34
C ARG A 38 0.63 7.03 -13.80
N ALA A 39 0.64 6.82 -12.49
CA ALA A 39 1.27 5.64 -11.90
C ALA A 39 0.56 4.35 -12.36
N VAL A 40 -0.77 4.35 -12.39
CA VAL A 40 -1.57 3.21 -12.89
C VAL A 40 -1.26 2.93 -14.37
N GLU A 41 -1.25 3.96 -15.22
CA GLU A 41 -0.95 3.82 -16.65
C GLU A 41 0.45 3.27 -16.91
N HIS A 42 1.43 3.69 -16.11
CA HIS A 42 2.82 3.24 -16.24
C HIS A 42 3.01 1.81 -15.72
N VAL A 43 2.46 1.51 -14.54
CA VAL A 43 2.67 0.22 -13.84
C VAL A 43 1.78 -0.88 -14.41
N LYS A 44 0.56 -0.55 -14.87
CA LYS A 44 -0.47 -1.50 -15.30
C LYS A 44 -0.69 -2.60 -14.26
N PRO A 45 -1.10 -2.24 -13.02
CA PRO A 45 -1.20 -3.18 -11.92
C PRO A 45 -2.44 -4.08 -12.03
N ASP A 46 -2.41 -5.25 -11.38
CA ASP A 46 -3.58 -6.11 -11.18
C ASP A 46 -4.47 -5.59 -10.04
N TYR A 47 -3.87 -4.95 -9.03
CA TYR A 47 -4.55 -4.36 -7.87
C TYR A 47 -3.92 -3.04 -7.48
N ILE A 48 -4.73 -2.15 -6.92
CA ILE A 48 -4.28 -0.89 -6.34
C ILE A 48 -4.63 -0.89 -4.86
N PHE A 49 -3.63 -0.61 -4.00
CA PHE A 49 -3.83 -0.42 -2.57
C PHE A 49 -3.54 1.04 -2.22
N HIS A 50 -4.55 1.74 -1.69
CA HIS A 50 -4.43 3.12 -1.25
C HIS A 50 -4.46 3.18 0.28
N LEU A 51 -3.36 3.60 0.89
CA LEU A 51 -3.12 3.53 2.34
C LEU A 51 -3.62 4.76 3.10
N GLY A 52 -4.59 5.48 2.53
CA GLY A 52 -5.27 6.59 3.24
C GLY A 52 -4.58 7.94 3.08
N ALA A 53 -4.81 8.78 3.96
CA ALA A 53 -4.91 10.19 4.21
C ALA A 53 -6.36 10.66 3.98
N LEU A 54 -6.89 10.54 2.76
CA LEU A 54 -8.28 10.84 2.38
C LEU A 54 -8.86 9.67 1.57
N SER A 55 -9.91 9.04 2.08
CA SER A 55 -10.61 7.92 1.41
C SER A 55 -11.29 8.35 0.11
N ALA A 56 -11.71 9.62 0.01
CA ALA A 56 -12.29 10.20 -1.18
C ALA A 56 -11.37 10.12 -2.42
N ASP A 57 -10.06 10.23 -2.22
CA ASP A 57 -9.08 10.14 -3.31
C ASP A 57 -9.04 8.73 -3.91
N ALA A 58 -9.10 7.69 -3.07
CA ALA A 58 -9.18 6.30 -3.52
C ALA A 58 -10.47 6.02 -4.28
N GLN A 59 -11.60 6.60 -3.84
CA GLN A 59 -12.90 6.48 -4.53
C GLN A 59 -12.86 7.15 -5.90
N GLN A 60 -12.28 8.35 -6.02
CA GLN A 60 -12.11 9.02 -7.31
C GLN A 60 -11.20 8.24 -8.25
N LEU A 61 -10.10 7.68 -7.74
CA LEU A 61 -9.23 6.81 -8.51
C LEU A 61 -9.98 5.58 -9.01
N ALA A 62 -10.74 4.90 -8.15
CA ALA A 62 -11.52 3.72 -8.51
C ALA A 62 -12.51 4.01 -9.66
N GLN A 63 -13.17 5.18 -9.64
CA GLN A 63 -14.05 5.61 -10.73
C GLN A 63 -13.30 5.85 -12.04
N ARG A 64 -12.04 6.29 -11.97
CA ARG A 64 -11.22 6.58 -13.15
C ARG A 64 -10.64 5.30 -13.80
N VAL A 65 -10.31 4.30 -12.98
CA VAL A 65 -9.61 3.06 -13.42
C VAL A 65 -10.52 1.83 -13.38
N MET A 66 -11.80 1.96 -13.58
CA MET A 66 -12.94 1.03 -13.36
C MET A 66 -12.69 -0.49 -13.50
N GLN A 67 -11.64 -0.91 -14.24
CA GLN A 67 -11.32 -2.32 -14.46
C GLN A 67 -10.29 -2.88 -13.47
N ILE A 68 -9.70 -2.04 -12.62
CA ILE A 68 -8.67 -2.45 -11.66
C ILE A 68 -9.23 -2.35 -10.25
N PRO A 69 -9.25 -3.43 -9.46
CA PRO A 69 -9.69 -3.39 -8.07
C PRO A 69 -8.86 -2.41 -7.24
N VAL A 70 -9.53 -1.46 -6.58
CA VAL A 70 -8.92 -0.51 -5.64
C VAL A 70 -9.36 -0.87 -4.24
N LEU A 71 -8.41 -1.25 -3.39
CA LEU A 71 -8.62 -1.45 -1.97
C LEU A 71 -8.02 -0.27 -1.21
N SER A 72 -8.78 0.30 -0.28
CA SER A 72 -8.31 1.44 0.49
C SER A 72 -8.56 1.26 1.98
N VAL A 73 -7.83 2.02 2.77
CA VAL A 73 -8.06 2.23 4.20
C VAL A 73 -8.26 3.72 4.46
N THR A 74 -8.95 4.05 5.56
CA THR A 74 -9.12 5.44 5.99
C THR A 74 -7.85 5.95 6.69
N GLY A 75 -7.60 7.24 6.57
CA GLY A 75 -6.46 7.90 7.20
C GLY A 75 -6.87 8.89 8.30
N ASN A 76 -5.89 9.60 8.82
CA ASN A 76 -6.11 10.58 9.87
C ASN A 76 -6.87 11.85 9.40
N CYS A 77 -7.02 12.03 8.09
CA CYS A 77 -7.80 13.14 7.51
C CYS A 77 -9.27 12.76 7.22
N ASP A 78 -9.66 11.50 7.44
CA ASP A 78 -11.03 11.00 7.31
C ASP A 78 -11.78 11.11 8.65
N PHE A 79 -12.06 12.34 9.08
CA PHE A 79 -12.59 12.61 10.42
C PHE A 79 -13.96 11.97 10.72
N LEU A 80 -14.77 11.74 9.70
CA LEU A 80 -16.12 11.21 9.83
C LEU A 80 -16.24 9.72 9.49
N ASP A 81 -15.25 9.14 8.83
CA ASP A 81 -15.25 7.73 8.44
C ASP A 81 -14.06 7.00 9.08
N ARG A 82 -14.36 6.12 10.03
CA ARG A 82 -13.38 5.24 10.68
C ARG A 82 -13.63 3.76 10.39
N SER A 83 -14.49 3.47 9.44
CA SER A 83 -14.97 2.10 9.18
C SER A 83 -13.90 1.14 8.68
N GLN A 84 -12.83 1.66 8.07
CA GLN A 84 -11.79 0.87 7.39
C GLN A 84 -10.38 1.37 7.74
N GLU A 85 -10.08 1.60 9.01
CA GLU A 85 -8.75 2.10 9.44
C GLU A 85 -7.61 1.09 9.18
N GLN A 86 -7.96 -0.20 9.09
CA GLN A 86 -7.05 -1.27 8.70
C GLN A 86 -7.77 -2.37 7.93
N ARG A 87 -7.04 -3.11 7.12
CA ARG A 87 -7.56 -4.20 6.33
C ARG A 87 -6.55 -5.33 6.22
N MET A 88 -7.03 -6.57 6.40
CA MET A 88 -6.26 -7.78 6.12
C MET A 88 -6.71 -8.35 4.79
N VAL A 89 -5.76 -8.66 3.93
CA VAL A 89 -6.00 -9.37 2.67
C VAL A 89 -5.00 -10.50 2.50
N GLU A 90 -5.39 -11.52 1.77
CA GLU A 90 -4.49 -12.61 1.39
C GLU A 90 -4.50 -12.71 -0.14
N LEU A 91 -3.34 -12.56 -0.75
CA LEU A 91 -3.14 -12.67 -2.19
C LEU A 91 -1.93 -13.56 -2.46
N GLU A 92 -2.09 -14.52 -3.38
CA GLU A 92 -1.03 -15.46 -3.77
C GLU A 92 -0.34 -16.14 -2.56
N GLY A 93 -1.12 -16.44 -1.49
CA GLY A 93 -0.61 -17.04 -0.25
C GLY A 93 0.18 -16.09 0.65
N VAL A 94 0.21 -14.80 0.34
CA VAL A 94 0.83 -13.76 1.17
C VAL A 94 -0.24 -13.02 1.95
N LYS A 95 -0.16 -13.06 3.28
CA LYS A 95 -1.03 -12.29 4.18
C LYS A 95 -0.51 -10.88 4.34
N ILE A 96 -1.34 -9.90 3.98
CA ILE A 96 -0.99 -8.49 3.87
C ILE A 96 -1.86 -7.68 4.83
N LEU A 97 -1.24 -6.82 5.63
CA LEU A 97 -1.91 -5.79 6.44
C LEU A 97 -1.82 -4.45 5.72
N LEU A 98 -2.96 -3.81 5.46
CA LEU A 98 -3.07 -2.44 5.00
C LEU A 98 -3.51 -1.57 6.16
N CYS A 99 -2.82 -0.45 6.40
CA CYS A 99 -3.22 0.58 7.36
C CYS A 99 -2.66 1.94 6.93
N HIS A 100 -3.23 3.03 7.45
CA HIS A 100 -2.58 4.33 7.25
C HIS A 100 -1.35 4.51 8.15
N GLY A 101 -1.34 3.91 9.33
CA GLY A 101 -0.20 3.93 10.24
C GLY A 101 -0.34 4.89 11.43
N HIS A 102 -1.23 5.88 11.39
CA HIS A 102 -1.41 6.85 12.48
C HIS A 102 -1.79 6.18 13.82
N ARG A 103 -2.61 5.11 13.78
CA ARG A 103 -2.99 4.32 14.97
C ARG A 103 -1.83 3.53 15.56
N TYR A 104 -0.84 3.20 14.74
CA TYR A 104 0.37 2.49 15.15
C TYR A 104 1.52 3.42 15.52
N HIS A 105 1.28 4.76 15.55
CA HIS A 105 2.29 5.78 15.89
C HIS A 105 3.57 5.67 15.05
N VAL A 106 3.45 5.32 13.75
CA VAL A 106 4.58 5.04 12.86
C VAL A 106 5.54 6.21 12.65
N LYS A 107 5.15 7.44 13.02
CA LYS A 107 6.06 8.61 13.04
C LYS A 107 7.09 8.55 14.16
N SER A 108 6.82 7.79 15.22
CA SER A 108 7.69 7.68 16.39
C SER A 108 8.45 6.35 16.39
N THR A 109 7.79 5.26 16.05
CA THR A 109 8.37 3.91 16.05
C THR A 109 7.54 2.95 15.21
N LEU A 110 8.20 1.98 14.59
CA LEU A 110 7.52 0.91 13.84
C LEU A 110 7.16 -0.30 14.70
N LEU A 111 7.59 -0.33 15.97
CA LEU A 111 7.40 -1.49 16.84
C LEU A 111 5.93 -1.92 17.00
N PRO A 112 4.94 -1.03 17.23
CA PRO A 112 3.54 -1.44 17.36
C PRO A 112 3.00 -2.08 16.07
N LEU A 113 3.36 -1.55 14.90
CA LEU A 113 2.95 -2.10 13.61
C LEU A 113 3.60 -3.48 13.37
N TYR A 114 4.89 -3.61 13.66
CA TYR A 114 5.61 -4.88 13.57
C TYR A 114 4.99 -5.95 14.48
N LEU A 115 4.67 -5.62 15.74
CA LEU A 115 4.05 -6.56 16.68
C LEU A 115 2.66 -6.99 16.18
N ALA A 116 1.84 -6.06 15.70
CA ALA A 116 0.53 -6.37 15.13
C ALA A 116 0.66 -7.28 13.89
N ALA A 117 1.63 -7.03 13.02
CA ALA A 117 1.89 -7.88 11.86
C ALA A 117 2.29 -9.31 12.30
N ARG A 118 3.20 -9.43 13.27
CA ARG A 118 3.66 -10.71 13.81
C ARG A 118 2.54 -11.52 14.46
N GLU A 119 1.75 -10.90 15.31
CA GLU A 119 0.63 -11.53 16.02
C GLU A 119 -0.44 -12.08 15.07
N ASN A 120 -0.61 -11.42 13.91
CA ASN A 120 -1.60 -11.81 12.91
C ASN A 120 -1.01 -12.70 11.80
N GLY A 121 0.25 -13.10 11.86
CA GLY A 121 0.90 -13.91 10.83
C GLY A 121 1.02 -13.19 9.48
N VAL A 122 1.12 -11.86 9.50
CA VAL A 122 1.30 -11.01 8.32
C VAL A 122 2.74 -11.09 7.85
N ARG A 123 2.94 -11.20 6.54
CA ARG A 123 4.27 -11.16 5.93
C ARG A 123 4.60 -9.81 5.31
N LEU A 124 3.58 -9.03 4.94
CA LEU A 124 3.74 -7.71 4.34
C LEU A 124 2.80 -6.71 5.02
N ALA A 125 3.35 -5.75 5.75
CA ALA A 125 2.60 -4.66 6.35
C ALA A 125 2.83 -3.37 5.56
N LEU A 126 1.76 -2.84 4.98
CA LEU A 126 1.75 -1.65 4.16
C LEU A 126 1.20 -0.47 4.97
N PHE A 127 1.94 0.63 5.01
CA PHE A 127 1.53 1.81 5.78
C PHE A 127 1.95 3.12 5.08
N GLY A 128 1.32 4.24 5.43
CA GLY A 128 1.60 5.58 4.93
C GLY A 128 1.96 6.55 6.06
N HIS A 129 1.32 7.71 6.08
CA HIS A 129 1.34 8.72 7.14
C HIS A 129 2.67 9.47 7.35
N THR A 130 3.82 8.85 7.15
CA THR A 130 5.13 9.53 7.33
C THR A 130 5.53 10.34 6.11
N HIS A 131 4.90 10.12 4.96
CA HIS A 131 5.24 10.67 3.64
C HIS A 131 6.66 10.32 3.17
N THR A 132 7.34 9.42 3.87
CA THR A 132 8.70 9.00 3.55
C THR A 132 8.69 7.55 3.13
N ALA A 133 9.24 7.27 1.94
CA ALA A 133 9.38 5.90 1.46
C ALA A 133 10.31 5.11 2.39
N LEU A 134 9.86 3.91 2.78
CA LEU A 134 10.62 3.02 3.67
C LEU A 134 10.36 1.57 3.29
N LEU A 135 11.42 0.78 3.34
CA LEU A 135 11.39 -0.66 3.24
C LEU A 135 12.27 -1.23 4.36
N GLU A 136 11.66 -1.97 5.27
CA GLU A 136 12.35 -2.65 6.37
C GLU A 136 11.88 -4.09 6.44
N GLU A 137 12.82 -5.03 6.56
CA GLU A 137 12.52 -6.44 6.75
C GLU A 137 13.05 -6.91 8.10
N LYS A 138 12.20 -7.59 8.87
CA LYS A 138 12.54 -8.15 10.17
C LYS A 138 11.76 -9.43 10.41
N ASP A 139 12.46 -10.50 10.76
CA ASP A 139 11.89 -11.81 11.11
C ASP A 139 10.90 -12.34 10.04
N GLY A 140 11.20 -12.12 8.75
CA GLY A 140 10.36 -12.53 7.63
C GLY A 140 9.10 -11.67 7.44
N ILE A 141 8.99 -10.55 8.13
CA ILE A 141 7.93 -9.54 7.97
C ILE A 141 8.53 -8.32 7.29
N THR A 142 7.93 -7.90 6.19
CA THR A 142 8.30 -6.66 5.50
C THR A 142 7.35 -5.54 5.90
N LEU A 143 7.91 -4.41 6.33
CA LEU A 143 7.22 -3.15 6.55
C LEU A 143 7.52 -2.23 5.37
N LEU A 144 6.50 -1.81 4.64
CA LEU A 144 6.62 -0.97 3.44
C LEU A 144 5.80 0.30 3.57
N ASN A 145 6.44 1.43 3.38
CA ASN A 145 5.79 2.72 3.14
C ASN A 145 6.13 3.20 1.72
N PRO A 146 5.13 3.45 0.84
CA PRO A 146 5.39 3.90 -0.52
C PRO A 146 5.87 5.36 -0.60
N GLY A 147 5.82 6.10 0.51
CA GLY A 147 5.96 7.55 0.54
C GLY A 147 4.63 8.25 0.26
N SER A 148 4.68 9.46 -0.24
CA SER A 148 3.50 10.24 -0.64
C SER A 148 3.44 10.37 -2.15
N CYS A 149 2.28 10.07 -2.75
CA CYS A 149 2.01 10.36 -4.17
C CYS A 149 1.35 11.72 -4.39
N GLY A 150 1.16 12.51 -3.32
CA GLY A 150 0.64 13.87 -3.36
C GLY A 150 1.67 14.92 -3.79
N PRO A 151 1.36 16.21 -3.58
CA PRO A 151 2.22 17.33 -3.99
C PRO A 151 3.50 17.34 -3.13
N SER A 152 4.55 16.77 -3.67
CA SER A 152 5.87 16.69 -3.03
C SER A 152 6.96 16.83 -4.08
N MET A 153 8.10 17.39 -3.70
CA MET A 153 9.30 17.39 -4.56
C MET A 153 9.85 15.97 -4.80
N ARG A 154 9.43 14.99 -3.96
CA ARG A 154 9.83 13.58 -4.03
C ARG A 154 8.60 12.67 -3.97
N ALA A 155 7.62 12.93 -4.82
CA ALA A 155 6.47 12.03 -4.92
C ALA A 155 6.92 10.60 -5.26
N SER A 156 6.33 9.62 -4.57
CA SER A 156 6.68 8.21 -4.74
C SER A 156 5.48 7.30 -4.59
N CYS A 157 5.58 6.12 -5.16
CA CYS A 157 4.71 4.98 -4.93
C CYS A 157 5.57 3.71 -4.91
N ALA A 158 4.99 2.59 -4.52
CA ALA A 158 5.67 1.31 -4.56
C ALA A 158 4.95 0.32 -5.46
N VAL A 159 5.70 -0.61 -6.03
CA VAL A 159 5.18 -1.77 -6.74
C VAL A 159 5.60 -3.02 -5.98
N VAL A 160 4.63 -3.87 -5.67
CA VAL A 160 4.87 -5.18 -5.07
C VAL A 160 4.48 -6.24 -6.08
N GLU A 161 5.38 -7.16 -6.37
CA GLU A 161 5.13 -8.30 -7.25
C GLU A 161 4.99 -9.56 -6.39
N LEU A 162 3.82 -10.20 -6.46
CA LEU A 162 3.53 -11.46 -5.79
C LEU A 162 3.54 -12.57 -6.82
N SER A 163 4.36 -13.59 -6.60
CA SER A 163 4.33 -14.82 -7.39
C SER A 163 3.63 -15.92 -6.60
N GLY A 164 2.45 -16.35 -7.07
CA GLY A 164 1.76 -17.50 -6.54
C GLY A 164 2.56 -18.77 -6.78
N GLY A 165 2.65 -19.63 -5.79
CA GLY A 165 3.28 -20.92 -5.87
C GLY A 165 2.27 -22.05 -5.71
#